data_f555ce1324895fd395244c9a1064572a
#
_entry.id   f555ce1324895fd395244c9a1064572a
#
_cell.length_a   1.000
_cell.length_b   1.000
_cell.length_c   1.000
_cell.angle_alpha   90.00
_cell.angle_beta   90.00
_cell.angle_gamma   90.00
#
_symmetry.space_group_name_H-M   'P 1'
#
loop_
_entity.id
_entity.type
_entity.pdbx_description
1 polymer ?
#
loop_
_entity_poly.entity_id
_entity_poly.type
_entity_poly.pdbx_seq_one_letter_code
_entity_poly.pdbx_strand_id
1 'polypeptide(L)'
;MAYGKITNKQKEILEYIKECILSKGYPPAVREICEAVHLKSTSSVHSHLETLEKNGYIRRDPTKPRAIEICDESFQTVRTEMVSLPVVGNVAAGQPILAEENIQSYFPVPAEYVPSGDSFSLKVKGDSMINAGIYNGDHIFVNCCNTASNGDIVVALVDDSATVKTFYKEEGHIRLQPENDSMEPIIVNDCQILGKVFGIFRAFRI
;
A
#
# COMPACT_ATOMS: atom_id res chain seq x y z
N MET A 1 -4.52 1.88 29.73
CA MET A 1 -3.62 2.14 30.90
C MET A 1 -3.88 3.54 31.41
N ALA A 2 -3.81 3.79 32.74
CA ALA A 2 -3.99 5.14 33.28
C ALA A 2 -2.66 5.91 33.11
N TYR A 3 -2.69 7.00 32.35
CA TYR A 3 -1.54 7.90 32.19
C TYR A 3 -1.28 8.70 33.45
N GLY A 4 0.00 8.90 33.81
CA GLY A 4 0.40 9.76 34.92
C GLY A 4 0.09 11.23 34.65
N LYS A 5 0.04 12.04 35.73
CA LYS A 5 -0.15 13.49 35.59
C LYS A 5 1.09 14.15 34.98
N ILE A 6 0.89 15.01 33.97
CA ILE A 6 1.94 15.79 33.33
C ILE A 6 1.71 17.30 33.51
N THR A 7 2.80 18.05 33.50
CA THR A 7 2.78 19.52 33.60
C THR A 7 2.37 20.16 32.28
N ASN A 8 2.01 21.44 32.29
CA ASN A 8 1.70 22.18 31.05
C ASN A 8 2.85 22.18 30.07
N LYS A 9 4.10 22.29 30.56
CA LYS A 9 5.29 22.22 29.67
C LYS A 9 5.49 20.85 29.07
N GLN A 10 5.23 19.77 29.79
CA GLN A 10 5.27 18.41 29.25
C GLN A 10 4.16 18.18 28.21
N LYS A 11 2.98 18.74 28.45
CA LYS A 11 1.90 18.70 27.47
C LYS A 11 2.25 19.46 26.19
N GLU A 12 2.84 20.64 26.27
CA GLU A 12 3.31 21.42 25.14
C GLU A 12 4.36 20.65 24.30
N ILE A 13 5.31 19.99 24.98
CA ILE A 13 6.31 19.12 24.33
C ILE A 13 5.64 17.94 23.61
N LEU A 14 4.70 17.28 24.28
CA LEU A 14 3.98 16.13 23.70
C LEU A 14 3.19 16.53 22.45
N GLU A 15 2.45 17.65 22.51
CA GLU A 15 1.69 18.14 21.35
C GLU A 15 2.60 18.54 20.18
N TYR A 16 3.73 19.19 20.45
CA TYR A 16 4.71 19.50 19.39
C TYR A 16 5.29 18.23 18.72
N ILE A 17 5.58 17.20 19.52
CA ILE A 17 6.04 15.90 18.95
C ILE A 17 4.94 15.29 18.08
N LYS A 18 3.69 15.30 18.53
CA LYS A 18 2.53 14.82 17.76
C LYS A 18 2.39 15.57 16.43
N GLU A 19 2.44 16.90 16.47
CA GLU A 19 2.36 17.75 15.28
C GLU A 19 3.46 17.45 14.26
N CYS A 20 4.70 17.27 14.73
CA CYS A 20 5.81 16.92 13.84
C CYS A 20 5.61 15.54 13.19
N ILE A 21 5.14 14.54 13.95
CA ILE A 21 4.88 13.20 13.41
C ILE A 21 3.75 13.26 12.36
N LEU A 22 2.69 14.02 12.62
CA LEU A 22 1.57 14.17 11.68
C LEU A 22 1.97 14.92 10.40
N SER A 23 2.74 15.99 10.52
CA SER A 23 3.08 16.86 9.39
C SER A 23 4.28 16.38 8.59
N LYS A 24 5.32 15.83 9.25
CA LYS A 24 6.60 15.45 8.64
C LYS A 24 6.79 13.93 8.51
N GLY A 25 5.95 13.11 9.21
CA GLY A 25 6.10 11.66 9.22
C GLY A 25 7.16 11.10 10.17
N TYR A 26 7.88 11.97 10.91
CA TYR A 26 8.92 11.57 11.87
C TYR A 26 8.97 12.50 13.09
N PRO A 27 9.43 12.00 14.26
CA PRO A 27 9.55 12.83 15.46
C PRO A 27 10.70 13.85 15.34
N PRO A 28 10.56 15.00 16.02
CA PRO A 28 11.57 16.07 16.01
C PRO A 28 12.83 15.67 16.79
N ALA A 29 13.96 16.32 16.46
CA ALA A 29 15.16 16.23 17.27
C ALA A 29 15.02 17.01 18.59
N VAL A 30 15.79 16.64 19.63
CA VAL A 30 15.75 17.30 20.94
C VAL A 30 15.99 18.82 20.84
N ARG A 31 16.85 19.27 19.91
CA ARG A 31 17.11 20.70 19.66
C ARG A 31 15.88 21.39 19.07
N GLU A 32 15.18 20.76 18.14
CA GLU A 32 13.95 21.29 17.55
C GLU A 32 12.83 21.43 18.63
N ILE A 33 12.73 20.45 19.53
CA ILE A 33 11.81 20.54 20.69
C ILE A 33 12.20 21.71 21.57
N CYS A 34 13.50 21.85 21.90
CA CYS A 34 14.01 22.90 22.76
C CYS A 34 13.67 24.32 22.25
N GLU A 35 13.82 24.53 20.94
CA GLU A 35 13.51 25.79 20.27
C GLU A 35 11.98 26.04 20.24
N ALA A 36 11.20 25.04 19.84
CA ALA A 36 9.76 25.15 19.68
C ALA A 36 9.03 25.49 20.99
N VAL A 37 9.46 24.86 22.10
CA VAL A 37 8.84 25.10 23.43
C VAL A 37 9.60 26.12 24.27
N HIS A 38 10.52 26.88 23.66
CA HIS A 38 11.28 27.98 24.30
C HIS A 38 12.02 27.56 25.58
N LEU A 39 12.61 26.36 25.60
CA LEU A 39 13.49 25.92 26.68
C LEU A 39 14.92 26.36 26.43
N LYS A 40 15.65 26.72 27.51
CA LYS A 40 17.02 27.23 27.42
C LYS A 40 18.09 26.15 27.27
N SER A 41 17.73 24.88 27.49
CA SER A 41 18.70 23.78 27.57
C SER A 41 18.08 22.47 27.08
N THR A 42 18.83 21.73 26.26
CA THR A 42 18.47 20.38 25.82
C THR A 42 18.37 19.38 26.98
N SER A 43 19.12 19.62 28.09
CA SER A 43 19.03 18.78 29.30
C SER A 43 17.63 18.86 29.93
N SER A 44 16.98 20.05 29.89
CA SER A 44 15.61 20.21 30.38
C SER A 44 14.62 19.41 29.51
N VAL A 45 14.83 19.41 28.18
CA VAL A 45 14.02 18.58 27.27
C VAL A 45 14.16 17.11 27.61
N HIS A 46 15.38 16.62 27.81
CA HIS A 46 15.62 15.22 28.20
C HIS A 46 14.88 14.83 29.49
N SER A 47 14.93 15.68 30.54
CA SER A 47 14.21 15.45 31.78
C SER A 47 12.69 15.39 31.59
N HIS A 48 12.14 16.26 30.73
CA HIS A 48 10.71 16.21 30.39
C HIS A 48 10.34 14.97 29.60
N LEU A 49 11.17 14.55 28.63
CA LEU A 49 10.96 13.33 27.86
C LEU A 49 11.02 12.07 28.75
N GLU A 50 11.95 12.01 29.71
CA GLU A 50 12.02 10.93 30.70
C GLU A 50 10.75 10.85 31.55
N THR A 51 10.21 11.99 31.96
CA THR A 51 8.95 12.03 32.71
C THR A 51 7.76 11.60 31.87
N LEU A 52 7.69 12.03 30.61
CA LEU A 52 6.65 11.59 29.67
C LEU A 52 6.70 10.08 29.41
N GLU A 53 7.90 9.52 29.29
CA GLU A 53 8.12 8.09 29.11
C GLU A 53 7.72 7.30 30.38
N LYS A 54 8.15 7.75 31.56
CA LYS A 54 7.77 7.16 32.85
C LYS A 54 6.26 7.16 33.09
N ASN A 55 5.57 8.20 32.59
CA ASN A 55 4.13 8.34 32.69
C ASN A 55 3.35 7.64 31.57
N GLY A 56 4.04 6.93 30.64
CA GLY A 56 3.43 6.13 29.61
C GLY A 56 2.93 6.88 28.37
N TYR A 57 3.27 8.17 28.20
CA TYR A 57 2.85 8.96 27.05
C TYR A 57 3.70 8.73 25.81
N ILE A 58 4.99 8.42 26.00
CA ILE A 58 5.94 8.13 24.92
C ILE A 58 6.78 6.91 25.26
N ARG A 59 7.36 6.30 24.24
CA ARG A 59 8.43 5.29 24.35
C ARG A 59 9.61 5.74 23.50
N ARG A 60 10.84 5.55 24.00
CA ARG A 60 12.07 5.91 23.29
C ARG A 60 12.96 4.70 23.11
N ASP A 61 13.62 4.59 21.98
CA ASP A 61 14.71 3.62 21.79
C ASP A 61 16.04 4.35 22.02
N PRO A 62 16.77 4.04 23.09
CA PRO A 62 18.02 4.72 23.42
C PRO A 62 19.12 4.48 22.39
N THR A 63 18.98 3.48 21.53
CA THR A 63 19.97 3.11 20.50
C THR A 63 19.77 3.89 19.20
N LYS A 64 18.61 4.55 19.02
CA LYS A 64 18.25 5.25 17.80
C LYS A 64 17.96 6.72 18.06
N PRO A 65 18.76 7.66 17.53
CA PRO A 65 18.44 9.08 17.57
C PRO A 65 17.08 9.31 16.88
N ARG A 66 16.19 10.10 17.49
CA ARG A 66 14.83 10.39 17.00
C ARG A 66 13.81 9.24 17.10
N ALA A 67 14.09 8.16 17.80
CA ALA A 67 13.10 7.12 18.02
C ALA A 67 12.20 7.47 19.20
N ILE A 68 11.21 8.33 18.98
CA ILE A 68 10.13 8.65 19.92
C ILE A 68 8.83 8.11 19.34
N GLU A 69 8.18 7.23 20.10
CA GLU A 69 6.86 6.68 19.77
C GLU A 69 5.84 7.23 20.75
N ILE A 70 4.70 7.71 20.27
CA ILE A 70 3.59 8.17 21.09
C ILE A 70 2.75 6.95 21.50
N CYS A 71 2.56 6.77 22.81
CA CYS A 71 1.79 5.66 23.37
C CYS A 71 0.32 6.01 23.66
N ASP A 72 -0.11 7.25 23.38
CA ASP A 72 -1.47 7.73 23.58
C ASP A 72 -2.43 7.07 22.57
N GLU A 73 -3.41 6.33 23.11
CA GLU A 73 -4.43 5.63 22.28
C GLU A 73 -5.25 6.61 21.41
N SER A 74 -5.40 7.87 21.85
CA SER A 74 -6.04 8.92 21.04
C SER A 74 -5.16 9.46 19.90
N PHE A 75 -3.85 9.22 19.97
CA PHE A 75 -2.85 9.53 18.95
C PHE A 75 -2.45 8.30 18.16
N GLN A 76 -3.37 7.41 17.90
CA GLN A 76 -3.14 6.46 16.81
C GLN A 76 -3.11 7.29 15.52
N THR A 77 -1.89 7.75 15.16
CA THR A 77 -1.62 7.91 13.73
C THR A 77 -2.09 6.61 13.12
N VAL A 78 -3.06 6.69 12.23
CA VAL A 78 -3.41 5.58 11.36
C VAL A 78 -2.11 5.28 10.60
N ARG A 79 -1.24 4.48 11.21
CA ARG A 79 -0.15 3.82 10.48
C ARG A 79 -0.86 2.81 9.63
N THR A 80 -1.38 3.27 8.52
CA THR A 80 -1.87 2.36 7.48
C THR A 80 -0.65 1.53 7.11
N GLU A 81 -0.67 0.28 7.52
CA GLU A 81 0.34 -0.68 7.10
C GLU A 81 0.32 -0.72 5.58
N MET A 82 1.47 -0.50 4.96
CA MET A 82 1.59 -0.45 3.51
C MET A 82 2.28 -1.73 3.03
N VAL A 83 1.67 -2.39 2.07
CA VAL A 83 2.26 -3.50 1.34
C VAL A 83 2.82 -2.98 0.03
N SER A 84 4.09 -3.27 -0.26
CA SER A 84 4.73 -2.91 -1.52
C SER A 84 4.48 -3.99 -2.56
N LEU A 85 3.55 -3.77 -3.48
CA LEU A 85 3.26 -4.68 -4.57
C LEU A 85 4.32 -4.54 -5.67
N PRO A 86 4.96 -5.65 -6.13
CA PRO A 86 5.85 -5.61 -7.27
C PRO A 86 5.09 -5.21 -8.54
N VAL A 87 5.62 -4.23 -9.28
CA VAL A 87 5.11 -3.84 -10.59
C VAL A 87 5.81 -4.67 -11.66
N VAL A 88 5.05 -5.56 -12.27
CA VAL A 88 5.55 -6.48 -13.31
C VAL A 88 5.46 -5.81 -14.67
N GLY A 89 6.57 -5.85 -15.43
CA GLY A 89 6.66 -5.20 -16.74
C GLY A 89 6.13 -6.06 -17.88
N ASN A 90 6.72 -7.20 -18.05
CA ASN A 90 6.33 -8.19 -19.07
C ASN A 90 6.00 -9.51 -18.41
N VAL A 91 4.95 -10.15 -18.88
CA VAL A 91 4.58 -11.50 -18.48
C VAL A 91 4.82 -12.40 -19.69
N ALA A 92 5.76 -13.31 -19.55
CA ALA A 92 6.07 -14.30 -20.57
C ALA A 92 5.63 -15.71 -20.12
N ALA A 93 5.24 -16.55 -21.06
CA ALA A 93 4.95 -17.94 -20.78
C ALA A 93 6.19 -18.68 -20.23
N GLY A 94 5.97 -19.60 -19.29
CA GLY A 94 7.02 -20.48 -18.77
C GLY A 94 7.89 -19.92 -17.66
N GLN A 95 7.77 -18.64 -17.30
CA GLN A 95 8.48 -18.04 -16.16
C GLN A 95 7.54 -17.68 -15.03
N PRO A 96 7.97 -17.79 -13.73
CA PRO A 96 7.20 -17.26 -12.62
C PRO A 96 6.96 -15.76 -12.77
N ILE A 97 5.71 -15.31 -12.62
CA ILE A 97 5.34 -13.90 -12.82
C ILE A 97 6.09 -12.95 -11.88
N LEU A 98 6.42 -13.41 -10.68
CA LEU A 98 7.16 -12.67 -9.65
C LEU A 98 8.68 -12.93 -9.67
N ALA A 99 9.24 -13.45 -10.77
CA ALA A 99 10.68 -13.52 -10.93
C ALA A 99 11.29 -12.11 -10.88
N GLU A 100 12.45 -11.96 -10.21
CA GLU A 100 13.10 -10.65 -10.00
C GLU A 100 13.32 -9.88 -11.31
N GLU A 101 13.64 -10.58 -12.38
CA GLU A 101 13.86 -10.02 -13.73
C GLU A 101 12.61 -9.38 -14.35
N ASN A 102 11.40 -9.73 -13.88
CA ASN A 102 10.13 -9.19 -14.35
C ASN A 102 9.71 -7.95 -13.56
N ILE A 103 10.31 -7.68 -12.39
CA ILE A 103 9.93 -6.59 -11.48
C ILE A 103 10.63 -5.30 -11.90
N GLN A 104 9.86 -4.29 -12.25
CA GLN A 104 10.36 -2.97 -12.65
C GLN A 104 10.45 -1.98 -11.49
N SER A 105 9.52 -2.07 -10.55
CA SER A 105 9.39 -1.17 -9.38
C SER A 105 8.45 -1.77 -8.36
N TYR A 106 8.16 -1.02 -7.28
CA TYR A 106 7.18 -1.40 -6.28
C TYR A 106 6.13 -0.30 -6.13
N PHE A 107 4.87 -0.70 -5.93
CA PHE A 107 3.75 0.19 -5.71
C PHE A 107 3.19 0.01 -4.28
N PRO A 108 3.21 1.07 -3.42
CA PRO A 108 2.69 0.96 -2.06
C PRO A 108 1.15 1.00 -2.05
N VAL A 109 0.53 -0.01 -1.43
CA VAL A 109 -0.93 -0.12 -1.26
C VAL A 109 -1.23 -0.34 0.22
N PRO A 110 -2.25 0.31 0.81
CA PRO A 110 -2.66 0.03 2.18
C PRO A 110 -3.01 -1.45 2.37
N ALA A 111 -2.46 -2.06 3.44
CA ALA A 111 -2.60 -3.49 3.70
C ALA A 111 -4.07 -3.95 3.81
N GLU A 112 -4.94 -3.08 4.28
CA GLU A 112 -6.38 -3.34 4.42
C GLU A 112 -7.08 -3.65 3.08
N TYR A 113 -6.53 -3.19 1.95
CA TYR A 113 -7.08 -3.45 0.61
C TYR A 113 -6.39 -4.61 -0.10
N VAL A 114 -5.30 -5.14 0.45
CA VAL A 114 -4.55 -6.23 -0.20
C VAL A 114 -5.06 -7.59 0.31
N PRO A 115 -5.60 -8.43 -0.57
CA PRO A 115 -6.02 -9.79 -0.20
C PRO A 115 -4.86 -10.63 0.33
N SER A 116 -5.17 -11.68 1.09
CA SER A 116 -4.16 -12.65 1.54
C SER A 116 -3.52 -13.36 0.36
N GLY A 117 -2.21 -13.66 0.47
CA GLY A 117 -1.40 -14.31 -0.55
C GLY A 117 -0.58 -13.33 -1.38
N ASP A 118 0.06 -13.86 -2.40
CA ASP A 118 0.92 -13.07 -3.28
C ASP A 118 0.09 -12.17 -4.19
N SER A 119 0.54 -10.94 -4.35
CA SER A 119 -0.12 -9.95 -5.20
C SER A 119 0.92 -9.15 -5.99
N PHE A 120 0.52 -8.64 -7.14
CA PHE A 120 1.36 -7.82 -8.00
C PHE A 120 0.55 -6.72 -8.69
N SER A 121 1.25 -5.79 -9.32
CA SER A 121 0.66 -4.75 -10.15
C SER A 121 1.11 -4.90 -11.60
N LEU A 122 0.18 -4.63 -12.53
CA LEU A 122 0.44 -4.52 -13.96
C LEU A 122 -0.02 -3.18 -14.48
N LYS A 123 0.73 -2.63 -15.43
CA LYS A 123 0.29 -1.46 -16.18
C LYS A 123 -0.55 -1.89 -17.38
N VAL A 124 -1.78 -1.40 -17.44
CA VAL A 124 -2.74 -1.71 -18.51
C VAL A 124 -2.29 -1.09 -19.83
N LYS A 125 -2.37 -1.90 -20.90
CA LYS A 125 -2.15 -1.46 -22.28
C LYS A 125 -3.40 -1.77 -23.11
N GLY A 126 -3.94 -0.76 -23.78
CA GLY A 126 -5.12 -0.88 -24.63
C GLY A 126 -6.44 -0.59 -23.90
N ASP A 127 -7.55 -0.69 -24.64
CA ASP A 127 -8.86 -0.18 -24.27
C ASP A 127 -9.92 -1.29 -24.11
N SER A 128 -9.50 -2.54 -23.94
CA SER A 128 -10.40 -3.69 -23.94
C SER A 128 -11.31 -3.78 -22.70
N MET A 129 -11.06 -2.98 -21.65
CA MET A 129 -11.79 -3.03 -20.38
C MET A 129 -12.39 -1.69 -19.97
N ILE A 130 -12.66 -0.80 -20.93
CA ILE A 130 -13.14 0.58 -20.68
C ILE A 130 -14.52 0.62 -20.01
N ASN A 131 -15.42 -0.30 -20.36
CA ASN A 131 -16.76 -0.38 -19.76
C ASN A 131 -16.71 -0.90 -18.31
N ALA A 132 -15.63 -1.57 -17.91
CA ALA A 132 -15.33 -1.93 -16.52
C ALA A 132 -14.57 -0.81 -15.77
N GLY A 133 -14.34 0.35 -16.40
CA GLY A 133 -13.64 1.48 -15.80
C GLY A 133 -12.12 1.34 -15.77
N ILE A 134 -11.55 0.34 -16.45
CA ILE A 134 -10.11 0.12 -16.56
C ILE A 134 -9.63 0.67 -17.90
N TYR A 135 -8.73 1.66 -17.87
CA TYR A 135 -8.27 2.36 -19.07
C TYR A 135 -6.78 2.15 -19.33
N ASN A 136 -6.39 2.46 -20.54
CA ASN A 136 -4.97 2.43 -20.92
C ASN A 136 -4.12 3.33 -20.02
N GLY A 137 -3.05 2.76 -19.44
CA GLY A 137 -2.13 3.44 -18.54
C GLY A 137 -2.44 3.27 -17.04
N ASP A 138 -3.60 2.70 -16.68
CA ASP A 138 -3.90 2.35 -15.28
C ASP A 138 -2.92 1.31 -14.73
N HIS A 139 -2.72 1.34 -13.42
CA HIS A 139 -2.15 0.22 -12.69
C HIS A 139 -3.28 -0.62 -12.11
N ILE A 140 -3.36 -1.89 -12.50
CA ILE A 140 -4.23 -2.87 -11.85
C ILE A 140 -3.48 -3.62 -10.77
N PHE A 141 -4.18 -3.93 -9.68
CA PHE A 141 -3.68 -4.76 -8.58
C PHE A 141 -4.30 -6.15 -8.69
N VAL A 142 -3.46 -7.16 -8.69
CA VAL A 142 -3.82 -8.54 -9.02
C VAL A 142 -3.40 -9.47 -7.89
N ASN A 143 -4.33 -10.26 -7.37
CA ASN A 143 -4.06 -11.33 -6.42
C ASN A 143 -3.77 -12.62 -7.19
N CYS A 144 -2.60 -13.23 -6.93
CA CYS A 144 -2.17 -14.47 -7.60
C CYS A 144 -3.11 -15.62 -7.30
N CYS A 145 -3.67 -16.22 -8.33
CA CYS A 145 -4.45 -17.44 -8.24
C CYS A 145 -4.48 -18.13 -9.61
N ASN A 146 -4.80 -19.40 -9.62
CA ASN A 146 -4.92 -20.23 -10.83
C ASN A 146 -6.35 -20.59 -11.19
N THR A 147 -7.35 -20.06 -10.47
CA THR A 147 -8.76 -20.33 -10.69
C THR A 147 -9.57 -19.04 -10.66
N ALA A 148 -10.65 -19.00 -11.43
CA ALA A 148 -11.59 -17.88 -11.47
C ALA A 148 -13.04 -18.36 -11.55
N SER A 149 -13.95 -17.51 -11.11
CA SER A 149 -15.40 -17.69 -11.25
C SER A 149 -15.93 -16.82 -12.39
N ASN A 150 -17.09 -17.19 -12.95
CA ASN A 150 -17.73 -16.39 -13.98
C ASN A 150 -18.02 -14.96 -13.48
N GLY A 151 -17.58 -13.97 -14.25
CA GLY A 151 -17.68 -12.55 -13.92
C GLY A 151 -16.46 -11.97 -13.22
N ASP A 152 -15.47 -12.78 -12.81
CA ASP A 152 -14.21 -12.26 -12.28
C ASP A 152 -13.42 -11.53 -13.37
N ILE A 153 -12.85 -10.37 -13.04
CA ILE A 153 -11.85 -9.72 -13.89
C ILE A 153 -10.49 -10.36 -13.60
N VAL A 154 -9.92 -10.99 -14.62
CA VAL A 154 -8.68 -11.76 -14.48
C VAL A 154 -7.55 -11.22 -15.36
N VAL A 155 -6.34 -11.53 -14.95
CA VAL A 155 -5.18 -11.54 -15.84
C VAL A 155 -5.00 -12.98 -16.28
N ALA A 156 -5.17 -13.24 -17.57
CA ALA A 156 -5.00 -14.55 -18.18
C ALA A 156 -3.86 -14.52 -19.18
N LEU A 157 -3.12 -15.62 -19.26
CA LEU A 157 -2.14 -15.87 -20.32
C LEU A 157 -2.84 -16.61 -21.44
N VAL A 158 -2.85 -16.00 -22.63
CA VAL A 158 -3.36 -16.58 -23.87
C VAL A 158 -2.19 -16.58 -24.84
N ASP A 159 -1.84 -17.76 -25.33
CA ASP A 159 -0.59 -18.01 -26.04
C ASP A 159 0.60 -17.52 -25.19
N ASP A 160 1.35 -16.53 -25.64
CA ASP A 160 2.50 -15.96 -24.91
C ASP A 160 2.24 -14.55 -24.37
N SER A 161 0.98 -14.13 -24.30
CA SER A 161 0.61 -12.76 -23.93
C SER A 161 -0.37 -12.72 -22.77
N ALA A 162 -0.06 -11.87 -21.77
CA ALA A 162 -1.01 -11.58 -20.70
C ALA A 162 -2.07 -10.60 -21.16
N THR A 163 -3.34 -10.91 -20.86
CA THR A 163 -4.49 -10.08 -21.16
C THR A 163 -5.40 -9.91 -19.94
N VAL A 164 -6.05 -8.75 -19.85
CA VAL A 164 -7.07 -8.48 -18.80
C VAL A 164 -8.43 -8.60 -19.44
N LYS A 165 -9.27 -9.50 -18.91
CA LYS A 165 -10.63 -9.77 -19.41
C LYS A 165 -11.56 -10.19 -18.27
N THR A 166 -12.85 -10.13 -18.51
CA THR A 166 -13.84 -10.79 -17.66
C THR A 166 -13.92 -12.28 -18.04
N PHE A 167 -13.74 -13.13 -17.05
CA PHE A 167 -13.68 -14.57 -17.23
C PHE A 167 -15.07 -15.20 -17.22
N TYR A 168 -15.31 -16.10 -18.17
CA TYR A 168 -16.48 -16.98 -18.19
C TYR A 168 -16.08 -18.38 -18.60
N LYS A 169 -16.42 -19.36 -17.77
CA LYS A 169 -16.32 -20.78 -18.09
C LYS A 169 -17.66 -21.26 -18.62
N GLU A 170 -17.71 -21.63 -19.87
CA GLU A 170 -18.88 -22.09 -20.59
C GLU A 170 -18.77 -23.58 -20.93
N GLU A 171 -19.79 -24.16 -21.52
CA GLU A 171 -19.79 -25.59 -21.87
C GLU A 171 -18.75 -25.84 -22.99
N GLY A 172 -17.67 -26.55 -22.64
CA GLY A 172 -16.59 -26.94 -23.56
C GLY A 172 -15.55 -25.87 -23.90
N HIS A 173 -15.66 -24.64 -23.37
CA HIS A 173 -14.68 -23.58 -23.64
C HIS A 173 -14.63 -22.50 -22.54
N ILE A 174 -13.62 -21.64 -22.64
CA ILE A 174 -13.47 -20.43 -21.82
C ILE A 174 -13.68 -19.23 -22.72
N ARG A 175 -14.54 -18.30 -22.28
CA ARG A 175 -14.70 -17.00 -22.92
C ARG A 175 -14.05 -15.92 -22.06
N LEU A 176 -13.08 -15.24 -22.63
CA LEU A 176 -12.44 -14.06 -22.07
C LEU A 176 -13.07 -12.83 -22.70
N GLN A 177 -14.03 -12.23 -21.97
CA GLN A 177 -14.85 -11.14 -22.46
C GLN A 177 -14.16 -9.80 -22.30
N PRO A 178 -13.94 -9.02 -23.36
CA PRO A 178 -13.60 -7.60 -23.24
C PRO A 178 -14.80 -6.82 -22.73
N GLU A 179 -14.57 -5.88 -21.86
CA GLU A 179 -15.54 -4.89 -21.43
C GLU A 179 -15.42 -3.65 -22.34
N ASN A 180 -15.67 -3.87 -23.63
CA ASN A 180 -15.65 -2.88 -24.70
C ASN A 180 -16.52 -3.40 -25.85
N ASP A 181 -17.61 -2.67 -26.17
CA ASP A 181 -18.60 -3.08 -27.15
C ASP A 181 -18.05 -3.17 -28.59
N SER A 182 -16.89 -2.58 -28.86
CA SER A 182 -16.22 -2.63 -30.16
C SER A 182 -15.27 -3.82 -30.34
N MET A 183 -15.15 -4.69 -29.33
CA MET A 183 -14.20 -5.81 -29.31
C MET A 183 -14.90 -7.14 -29.15
N GLU A 184 -14.49 -8.12 -29.94
CA GLU A 184 -14.98 -9.50 -29.85
C GLU A 184 -14.34 -10.26 -28.69
N PRO A 185 -15.04 -11.21 -28.04
CA PRO A 185 -14.48 -12.06 -27.03
C PRO A 185 -13.42 -13.02 -27.58
N ILE A 186 -12.46 -13.37 -26.72
CA ILE A 186 -11.46 -14.40 -27.01
C ILE A 186 -12.03 -15.73 -26.51
N ILE A 187 -12.20 -16.69 -27.41
CA ILE A 187 -12.68 -18.04 -27.11
C ILE A 187 -11.50 -18.99 -27.18
N VAL A 188 -11.24 -19.71 -26.08
CA VAL A 188 -10.15 -20.67 -25.98
C VAL A 188 -10.63 -21.96 -25.29
N ASN A 189 -9.98 -23.08 -25.59
CA ASN A 189 -10.28 -24.35 -24.91
C ASN A 189 -9.77 -24.35 -23.47
N ASP A 190 -8.63 -23.67 -23.25
CA ASP A 190 -7.99 -23.51 -21.93
C ASP A 190 -7.17 -22.23 -21.90
N CYS A 191 -6.94 -21.67 -20.71
CA CYS A 191 -6.02 -20.55 -20.50
C CYS A 191 -5.43 -20.62 -19.09
N GLN A 192 -4.24 -20.12 -18.92
CA GLN A 192 -3.62 -19.99 -17.60
C GLN A 192 -4.11 -18.71 -16.93
N ILE A 193 -4.82 -18.84 -15.81
CA ILE A 193 -5.14 -17.70 -14.96
C ILE A 193 -3.91 -17.35 -14.12
N LEU A 194 -3.48 -16.10 -14.16
CA LEU A 194 -2.35 -15.57 -13.41
C LEU A 194 -2.80 -14.91 -12.11
N GLY A 195 -4.03 -14.41 -12.10
CA GLY A 195 -4.64 -13.82 -10.91
C GLY A 195 -5.92 -13.05 -11.20
N LYS A 196 -6.58 -12.60 -10.11
CA LYS A 196 -7.79 -11.79 -10.14
C LYS A 196 -7.49 -10.34 -9.81
N VAL A 197 -8.07 -9.43 -10.55
CA VAL A 197 -7.97 -7.98 -10.30
C VAL A 197 -8.83 -7.64 -9.08
N PHE A 198 -8.21 -6.98 -8.07
CA PHE A 198 -8.90 -6.52 -6.88
C PHE A 198 -8.91 -5.00 -6.73
N GLY A 199 -8.12 -4.28 -7.52
CA GLY A 199 -8.06 -2.83 -7.45
C GLY A 199 -7.40 -2.19 -8.67
N ILE A 200 -7.58 -0.88 -8.78
CA ILE A 200 -6.94 -0.05 -9.81
C ILE A 200 -6.37 1.22 -9.17
N PHE A 201 -5.32 1.75 -9.79
CA PHE A 201 -4.83 3.08 -9.51
C PHE A 201 -4.67 3.86 -10.81
N ARG A 202 -5.20 5.08 -10.84
CA ARG A 202 -5.08 6.02 -11.94
C ARG A 202 -4.57 7.36 -11.45
N ALA A 203 -3.44 7.80 -12.00
CA ALA A 203 -2.95 9.15 -11.78
C ALA A 203 -3.41 10.07 -12.91
N PHE A 204 -4.00 11.20 -12.55
CA PHE A 204 -4.24 12.29 -13.48
C PHE A 204 -3.00 13.18 -13.49
N ARG A 205 -2.39 13.36 -14.67
CA ARG A 205 -1.33 14.36 -14.82
C ARG A 205 -1.97 15.73 -14.85
N ILE A 206 -1.56 16.58 -13.94
CA ILE A 206 -1.93 18.01 -13.88
C ILE A 206 -0.95 18.79 -14.76
#